data_282a4268fc0e9becb2d1bf9f2d008040
#
_entry.id   282a4268fc0e9becb2d1bf9f2d008040
#
_cell.length_a   1.000
_cell.length_b   1.000
_cell.length_c   1.000
_cell.angle_alpha   90.00
_cell.angle_beta   90.00
_cell.angle_gamma   90.00
#
_symmetry.space_group_name_H-M   'P 1'
#
loop_
_entity.id
_entity.type
_entity.pdbx_description
1 polymer ?
#
loop_
_entity_poly.entity_id
_entity_poly.type
_entity_poly.pdbx_seq_one_letter_code
_entity_poly.pdbx_strand_id
1 'polypeptide(L)'
;LVFLVFSDNKTGEKVGMYYNAWLFIIRCILIKYGHKTEAEADEILKKHYYKKPANFDDVICISHETEYHWAMLGAYGEQYWLKGMSAEVPIDYNEWYENCINDNHLTSPFEWF
;
A
#
# COMPACT_ATOMS: atom_id res chain seq x y z
N LEU A 1 9.15 2.06 -14.33
CA LEU A 1 7.94 2.31 -13.54
C LEU A 1 6.74 1.66 -14.20
N VAL A 2 6.06 0.78 -13.48
CA VAL A 2 4.83 0.16 -13.97
C VAL A 2 3.65 1.03 -13.54
N PHE A 3 3.03 1.67 -14.52
CA PHE A 3 1.82 2.46 -14.32
C PHE A 3 0.64 1.71 -14.93
N LEU A 4 -0.27 1.24 -14.08
CA LEU A 4 -1.43 0.48 -14.50
C LEU A 4 -2.63 1.41 -14.57
N VAL A 5 -3.29 1.46 -15.72
CA VAL A 5 -4.47 2.31 -15.93
C VAL A 5 -5.67 1.43 -16.23
N PHE A 6 -6.76 1.67 -15.52
CA PHE A 6 -8.00 0.95 -15.71
C PHE A 6 -9.18 1.92 -15.84
N SER A 7 -10.18 1.52 -16.61
CA SER A 7 -11.41 2.28 -16.81
C SER A 7 -12.60 1.54 -16.26
N ASP A 8 -13.55 2.29 -15.71
CA ASP A 8 -14.86 1.75 -15.38
C ASP A 8 -15.74 1.80 -16.62
N ASN A 9 -16.22 0.64 -17.07
CA ASN A 9 -17.03 0.54 -18.27
C ASN A 9 -18.40 1.22 -18.16
N LYS A 10 -18.89 1.44 -16.95
CA LYS A 10 -20.21 2.05 -16.72
C LYS A 10 -20.16 3.56 -16.67
N THR A 11 -19.14 4.12 -16.03
CA THR A 11 -19.03 5.56 -15.79
C THR A 11 -18.02 6.24 -16.69
N GLY A 12 -17.09 5.49 -17.29
CA GLY A 12 -15.96 6.03 -18.04
C GLY A 12 -14.86 6.60 -17.18
N GLU A 13 -14.98 6.51 -15.85
CA GLU A 13 -13.93 6.96 -14.95
C GLU A 13 -12.65 6.13 -15.13
N LYS A 14 -11.52 6.79 -14.90
CA LYS A 14 -10.20 6.14 -15.01
C LYS A 14 -9.41 6.33 -13.73
N VAL A 15 -8.63 5.31 -13.39
CA VAL A 15 -7.69 5.38 -12.27
C VAL A 15 -6.37 4.76 -12.71
N GLY A 16 -5.28 5.35 -12.24
CA GLY A 16 -3.94 4.81 -12.45
C GLY A 16 -3.31 4.41 -11.12
N MET A 17 -2.47 3.38 -11.16
CA MET A 17 -1.73 2.91 -10.00
C MET A 17 -0.28 2.66 -10.35
N TYR A 18 0.63 3.28 -9.59
CA TYR A 18 2.05 2.97 -9.63
C TYR A 18 2.28 1.80 -8.67
N TYR A 19 2.12 0.59 -9.19
CA TYR A 19 2.11 -0.63 -8.39
C TYR A 19 3.42 -0.84 -7.63
N ASN A 20 4.56 -0.64 -8.28
CA ASN A 20 5.87 -0.82 -7.64
C ASN A 20 6.12 0.21 -6.53
N ALA A 21 5.65 1.45 -6.71
CA ALA A 21 5.73 2.47 -5.67
C ALA A 21 4.89 2.08 -4.45
N TRP A 22 3.69 1.56 -4.68
CA TRP A 22 2.82 1.06 -3.61
C TRP A 22 3.49 -0.07 -2.82
N LEU A 23 4.06 -1.05 -3.50
CA LEU A 23 4.79 -2.15 -2.86
C LEU A 23 6.01 -1.65 -2.07
N PHE A 24 6.75 -0.71 -2.63
CA PHE A 24 7.92 -0.15 -1.97
C PHE A 24 7.53 0.55 -0.67
N ILE A 25 6.48 1.36 -0.69
CA ILE A 25 5.99 2.07 0.49
C ILE A 25 5.56 1.07 1.57
N ILE A 26 4.81 0.04 1.19
CA ILE A 26 4.39 -1.01 2.12
C ILE A 26 5.61 -1.71 2.75
N ARG A 27 6.63 -2.02 1.94
CA ARG A 27 7.87 -2.60 2.44
C ARG A 27 8.52 -1.72 3.51
N CYS A 28 8.59 -0.43 3.25
CA CYS A 28 9.16 0.53 4.20
C CYS A 28 8.34 0.60 5.50
N ILE A 29 7.02 0.53 5.39
CA ILE A 29 6.13 0.52 6.57
C ILE A 29 6.35 -0.75 7.39
N LEU A 30 6.46 -1.90 6.73
CA LEU A 30 6.74 -3.17 7.41
C LEU A 30 8.01 -3.11 8.24
N ILE A 31 9.03 -2.46 7.73
CA ILE A 31 10.31 -2.32 8.42
C ILE A 31 10.20 -1.31 9.56
N LYS A 32 9.65 -0.12 9.29
CA LYS A 32 9.61 0.96 10.29
C LYS A 32 8.57 0.74 11.39
N TYR A 33 7.34 0.42 11.01
CA TYR A 33 6.22 0.32 11.95
C TYR A 33 5.80 -1.12 12.24
N GLY A 34 6.09 -2.03 11.33
CA GLY A 34 5.78 -3.45 11.49
C GLY A 34 6.86 -4.24 12.23
N HIS A 35 7.98 -3.62 12.53
CA HIS A 35 9.11 -4.24 13.22
C HIS A 35 9.66 -5.47 12.50
N LYS A 36 9.61 -5.45 11.17
CA LYS A 36 10.11 -6.54 10.33
C LYS A 36 11.51 -6.23 9.81
N THR A 37 12.29 -7.29 9.60
CA THR A 37 13.55 -7.16 8.87
C THR A 37 13.28 -7.02 7.38
N GLU A 38 14.28 -6.61 6.61
CA GLU A 38 14.15 -6.54 5.15
C GLU A 38 13.74 -7.87 4.55
N ALA A 39 14.37 -8.96 5.00
CA ALA A 39 14.06 -10.31 4.51
C ALA A 39 12.63 -10.72 4.84
N GLU A 40 12.17 -10.43 6.06
CA GLU A 40 10.78 -10.70 6.47
C GLU A 40 9.80 -9.89 5.66
N ALA A 41 10.09 -8.60 5.42
CA ALA A 41 9.24 -7.73 4.61
C ALA A 41 9.10 -8.27 3.18
N ASP A 42 10.21 -8.70 2.58
CA ASP A 42 10.21 -9.28 1.23
C ASP A 42 9.35 -10.54 1.14
N GLU A 43 9.40 -11.40 2.16
CA GLU A 43 8.54 -12.58 2.21
C GLU A 43 7.06 -12.23 2.38
N ILE A 44 6.76 -11.24 3.21
CA ILE A 44 5.39 -10.77 3.42
C ILE A 44 4.78 -10.25 2.12
N LEU A 45 5.55 -9.54 1.32
CA LEU A 45 5.08 -8.96 0.05
C LEU A 45 4.70 -10.01 -0.99
N LYS A 46 5.03 -11.29 -0.78
CA LYS A 46 4.61 -12.38 -1.64
C LYS A 46 3.19 -12.88 -1.35
N LYS A 47 2.58 -12.40 -0.28
CA LYS A 47 1.23 -12.80 0.10
C LYS A 47 0.18 -12.25 -0.89
N HIS A 48 -0.96 -12.91 -0.93
CA HIS A 48 -2.05 -12.57 -1.85
C HIS A 48 -2.60 -11.14 -1.68
N TYR A 49 -2.43 -10.53 -0.52
CA TYR A 49 -2.85 -9.15 -0.25
C TYR A 49 -2.21 -8.14 -1.21
N TYR A 50 -1.03 -8.47 -1.74
CA TYR A 50 -0.23 -7.55 -2.56
C TYR A 50 -0.25 -7.92 -4.03
N LYS A 51 -1.23 -8.70 -4.43
CA LYS A 51 -1.41 -9.10 -5.83
C LYS A 51 -1.66 -7.88 -6.70
N LYS A 52 -1.07 -7.91 -7.91
CA LYS A 52 -1.29 -6.87 -8.91
C LYS A 52 -2.78 -6.79 -9.25
N PRO A 53 -3.39 -5.57 -9.27
CA PRO A 53 -4.79 -5.44 -9.64
C PRO A 53 -5.02 -5.82 -11.09
N ALA A 54 -6.21 -6.36 -11.38
CA ALA A 54 -6.58 -6.81 -12.71
C ALA A 54 -7.61 -5.89 -13.40
N ASN A 55 -8.28 -5.01 -12.64
CA ASN A 55 -9.36 -4.18 -13.16
C ASN A 55 -9.55 -2.92 -12.29
N PHE A 56 -10.47 -2.05 -12.73
CA PHE A 56 -10.81 -0.80 -12.03
C PHE A 56 -11.25 -1.07 -10.59
N ASP A 57 -12.14 -2.03 -10.37
CA ASP A 57 -12.69 -2.32 -9.04
C ASP A 57 -11.61 -2.78 -8.07
N ASP A 58 -10.63 -3.54 -8.54
CA ASP A 58 -9.49 -3.96 -7.71
C ASP A 58 -8.72 -2.76 -7.19
N VAL A 59 -8.45 -1.77 -8.07
CA VAL A 59 -7.72 -0.55 -7.68
C VAL A 59 -8.53 0.27 -6.68
N ILE A 60 -9.85 0.37 -6.87
CA ILE A 60 -10.72 1.07 -5.94
C ILE A 60 -10.64 0.43 -4.55
N CYS A 61 -10.73 -0.90 -4.47
CA CYS A 61 -10.61 -1.62 -3.20
C CYS A 61 -9.26 -1.36 -2.51
N ILE A 62 -8.18 -1.42 -3.27
CA ILE A 62 -6.83 -1.17 -2.74
C ILE A 62 -6.71 0.26 -2.21
N SER A 63 -7.26 1.24 -2.92
CA SER A 63 -7.14 2.65 -2.57
C SER A 63 -8.00 3.09 -1.39
N HIS A 64 -8.99 2.28 -0.98
CA HIS A 64 -9.87 2.59 0.14
C HIS A 64 -9.16 2.55 1.49
N GLU A 65 -8.06 1.82 1.58
CA GLU A 65 -7.31 1.68 2.82
C GLU A 65 -5.91 2.29 2.66
N THR A 66 -5.33 2.71 3.78
CA THR A 66 -3.96 3.22 3.78
C THR A 66 -2.96 2.11 3.51
N GLU A 67 -1.79 2.46 3.04
CA GLU A 67 -0.68 1.52 2.90
C GLU A 67 -0.29 0.93 4.26
N TYR A 68 -0.47 1.71 5.33
CA TYR A 68 -0.27 1.21 6.70
C TYR A 68 -1.19 0.02 7.01
N HIS A 69 -2.48 0.14 6.67
CA HIS A 69 -3.45 -0.95 6.86
C HIS A 69 -3.00 -2.21 6.11
N TRP A 70 -2.63 -2.05 4.83
CA TRP A 70 -2.18 -3.19 4.03
C TRP A 70 -0.91 -3.82 4.59
N ALA A 71 0.02 -3.02 5.10
CA ALA A 71 1.24 -3.53 5.74
C ALA A 71 0.92 -4.33 7.01
N MET A 72 0.08 -3.78 7.89
CA MET A 72 -0.28 -4.47 9.13
C MET A 72 -1.05 -5.76 8.87
N LEU A 73 -1.92 -5.75 7.86
CA LEU A 73 -2.66 -6.94 7.44
C LEU A 73 -1.72 -8.07 7.03
N GLY A 74 -0.71 -7.78 6.24
CA GLY A 74 0.29 -8.76 5.83
C GLY A 74 1.18 -9.24 6.97
N ALA A 75 1.55 -8.35 7.89
CA ALA A 75 2.46 -8.64 8.99
C ALA A 75 1.79 -9.43 10.12
N TYR A 76 0.54 -9.10 10.45
CA TYR A 76 -0.11 -9.60 11.66
C TYR A 76 -1.48 -10.24 11.39
N GLY A 77 -1.95 -10.25 10.16
CA GLY A 77 -3.19 -10.89 9.75
C GLY A 77 -4.43 -10.05 9.97
N GLU A 78 -5.59 -10.62 9.63
CA GLU A 78 -6.88 -9.98 9.81
C GLU A 78 -7.13 -9.63 11.27
N GLN A 79 -7.81 -8.51 11.50
CA GLN A 79 -8.12 -8.02 12.85
C GLN A 79 -6.85 -7.78 13.69
N TYR A 80 -5.77 -7.32 13.05
CA TYR A 80 -4.49 -7.05 13.72
C TYR A 80 -4.66 -6.09 14.91
N TRP A 81 -5.67 -5.22 14.87
CA TRP A 81 -5.95 -4.29 15.98
C TRP A 81 -6.41 -5.00 17.27
N LEU A 82 -6.89 -6.24 17.17
CA LEU A 82 -7.20 -7.08 18.33
C LEU A 82 -5.99 -7.85 18.84
N LYS A 83 -4.86 -7.74 18.13
CA LYS A 83 -3.62 -8.47 18.46
C LYS A 83 -2.51 -7.54 18.94
N GLY A 84 -2.87 -6.32 19.35
CA GLY A 84 -1.92 -5.37 19.92
C GLY A 84 -1.36 -4.32 18.97
N MET A 85 -1.68 -4.39 17.68
CA MET A 85 -1.27 -3.37 16.71
C MET A 85 -2.39 -2.37 16.53
N SER A 86 -2.06 -1.07 16.55
CA SER A 86 -3.06 -0.01 16.39
C SER A 86 -3.68 -0.04 14.99
N ALA A 87 -5.01 0.15 14.91
CA ALA A 87 -5.71 0.37 13.65
C ALA A 87 -5.47 1.78 13.10
N GLU A 88 -5.12 2.72 13.97
CA GLU A 88 -4.81 4.09 13.57
C GLU A 88 -3.35 4.20 13.18
N VAL A 89 -3.08 5.04 12.17
CA VAL A 89 -1.70 5.31 11.77
C VAL A 89 -0.93 5.99 12.90
N PRO A 90 0.38 5.74 13.04
CA PRO A 90 1.21 6.43 14.04
C PRO A 90 1.19 7.95 13.85
N ILE A 91 1.46 8.68 14.92
CA ILE A 91 1.38 10.15 14.93
C ILE A 91 2.33 10.81 13.92
N ASP A 92 3.49 10.19 13.67
CA ASP A 92 4.49 10.69 12.73
C ASP A 92 4.32 10.15 11.30
N TYR A 93 3.27 9.37 11.05
CA TYR A 93 3.10 8.63 9.80
C TYR A 93 3.01 9.53 8.57
N ASN A 94 2.20 10.58 8.64
CA ASN A 94 2.00 11.45 7.47
C ASN A 94 3.29 12.14 7.04
N GLU A 95 4.05 12.65 7.99
CA GLU A 95 5.35 13.27 7.71
C GLU A 95 6.34 12.23 7.16
N TRP A 96 6.41 11.07 7.79
CA TRP A 96 7.25 9.98 7.32
C TRP A 96 6.88 9.55 5.89
N TYR A 97 5.59 9.44 5.62
CA TYR A 97 5.08 9.04 4.30
C TYR A 97 5.52 10.01 3.19
N GLU A 98 5.35 11.32 3.43
CA GLU A 98 5.77 12.35 2.49
C GLU A 98 7.29 12.32 2.27
N ASN A 99 8.06 12.16 3.34
CA ASN A 99 9.51 12.05 3.25
C ASN A 99 9.93 10.79 2.50
N CYS A 100 9.25 9.67 2.71
CA CYS A 100 9.52 8.42 2.00
C CYS A 100 9.35 8.58 0.49
N ILE A 101 8.27 9.23 0.08
CA ILE A 101 8.00 9.51 -1.34
C ILE A 101 9.10 10.43 -1.91
N ASN A 102 9.41 11.52 -1.23
CA ASN A 102 10.37 12.52 -1.70
C ASN A 102 11.80 11.96 -1.75
N ASP A 103 12.24 11.30 -0.69
CA ASP A 103 13.60 10.79 -0.56
C ASP A 103 13.91 9.66 -1.56
N ASN A 104 12.89 8.92 -1.96
CA ASN A 104 13.02 7.80 -2.91
C ASN A 104 12.57 8.16 -4.32
N HIS A 105 12.29 9.44 -4.58
CA HIS A 105 11.84 9.94 -5.89
C HIS A 105 10.62 9.18 -6.42
N LEU A 106 9.69 8.87 -5.54
CA LEU A 106 8.46 8.18 -5.88
C LEU A 106 7.35 9.17 -6.21
N THR A 107 6.28 8.67 -6.84
CA THR A 107 5.03 9.38 -6.97
C THR A 107 4.02 8.81 -5.98
N SER A 108 2.95 9.57 -5.70
CA SER A 108 1.80 9.01 -4.98
C SER A 108 1.30 7.77 -5.74
N PRO A 109 0.98 6.66 -5.04
CA PRO A 109 0.63 5.41 -5.73
C PRO A 109 -0.58 5.47 -6.64
N PHE A 110 -1.53 6.35 -6.38
CA PHE A 110 -2.78 6.42 -7.14
C PHE A 110 -2.94 7.77 -7.84
N GLU A 111 -3.49 7.73 -9.04
CA GLU A 111 -3.78 8.92 -9.85
C GLU A 111 -5.19 8.80 -10.42
N TRP A 112 -6.00 9.85 -10.18
CA TRP A 112 -7.40 9.89 -10.62
C TRP A 112 -7.53 10.81 -11.83
N PHE A 113 -8.26 10.33 -12.84
CA PHE A 113 -8.45 11.08 -14.09
C PHE A 113 -9.88 11.62 -14.21
#